data_88e35c558f51c163d3fe176dd322e6c5
#
_entry.id   88e35c558f51c163d3fe176dd322e6c5
#
_cell.length_a   1.000
_cell.length_b   1.000
_cell.length_c   1.000
_cell.angle_alpha   90.00
_cell.angle_beta   90.00
_cell.angle_gamma   90.00
#
_symmetry.space_group_name_H-M   'P 1'
#
loop_
_entity.id
_entity.type
_entity.pdbx_description
1 polymer ?
#
loop_
_entity_poly.entity_id
_entity_poly.type
_entity_poly.pdbx_seq_one_letter_code
_entity_poly.pdbx_strand_id
1 'polypeptide(L)'
;GSTLIAGSASYLVSANLFPSFMSEGALEQIAATADNSLASYISISIPPLLDTLSAVVLAFVLGLCMSTLRGKTIGDTLYNGMKDFSGIIDQVLHSVIIPLLPLYVCGTFIDMTKSGKTYAILGILWKVFLVVIIMHLVCIFLQFCVAGAVSHKSPFKMIRNQIPGYTTALGTQSSAATIPVNLQCAAADGVSEQIRNFVVPLCANIHMAGSMITITACATAVCLMNQLPISLATVVPFIMTLGVAMVASPGAPGGSIMTALPFLYMIFGAEAGDPNGPICAIMVALYITQDSFGTACNVSGDNAIGVIVETIYQKFINKSSASV
;
A
#
# COMPACT_ATOMS: atom_id res chain seq x y z
N GLY A 1 -6.52 -11.85 -1.79
CA GLY A 1 -7.48 -11.80 -2.93
C GLY A 1 -7.82 -10.38 -3.32
N SER A 2 -8.46 -9.58 -2.45
CA SER A 2 -8.88 -8.19 -2.75
C SER A 2 -7.72 -7.30 -3.20
N THR A 3 -6.55 -7.40 -2.57
CA THR A 3 -5.34 -6.67 -2.93
C THR A 3 -4.89 -6.93 -4.38
N LEU A 4 -4.88 -8.20 -4.81
CA LEU A 4 -4.51 -8.59 -6.17
C LEU A 4 -5.54 -8.11 -7.20
N ILE A 5 -6.82 -8.26 -6.90
CA ILE A 5 -7.92 -7.77 -7.75
C ILE A 5 -7.84 -6.25 -7.90
N ALA A 6 -7.61 -5.53 -6.80
CA ALA A 6 -7.48 -4.09 -6.79
C ALA A 6 -6.31 -3.60 -7.65
N GLY A 7 -5.14 -4.24 -7.56
CA GLY A 7 -3.98 -3.94 -8.41
C GLY A 7 -4.24 -4.21 -9.88
N SER A 8 -4.84 -5.35 -10.20
CA SER A 8 -5.17 -5.70 -11.59
C SER A 8 -6.18 -4.73 -12.21
N ALA A 9 -7.23 -4.38 -11.46
CA ALA A 9 -8.22 -3.40 -11.89
C ALA A 9 -7.58 -2.01 -12.07
N SER A 10 -6.70 -1.62 -11.14
CA SER A 10 -5.96 -0.35 -11.23
C SER A 10 -5.11 -0.28 -12.50
N TYR A 11 -4.39 -1.34 -12.84
CA TYR A 11 -3.63 -1.39 -14.10
C TYR A 11 -4.53 -1.23 -15.31
N LEU A 12 -5.62 -2.01 -15.38
CA LEU A 12 -6.53 -1.95 -16.52
C LEU A 12 -7.14 -0.56 -16.71
N VAL A 13 -7.56 0.09 -15.63
CA VAL A 13 -8.07 1.46 -15.67
C VAL A 13 -6.97 2.44 -16.10
N SER A 14 -5.80 2.37 -15.47
CA SER A 14 -4.69 3.28 -15.71
C SER A 14 -4.13 3.16 -17.13
N ALA A 15 -3.93 1.94 -17.63
CA ALA A 15 -3.41 1.67 -18.97
C ALA A 15 -4.34 2.18 -20.09
N ASN A 16 -5.65 2.22 -19.83
CA ASN A 16 -6.62 2.72 -20.81
C ASN A 16 -6.90 4.22 -20.70
N LEU A 17 -6.90 4.78 -19.49
CA LEU A 17 -7.25 6.20 -19.26
C LEU A 17 -6.04 7.14 -19.35
N PHE A 18 -4.88 6.76 -18.80
CA PHE A 18 -3.73 7.65 -18.71
C PHE A 18 -3.18 8.11 -20.06
N PRO A 19 -3.10 7.27 -21.11
CA PRO A 19 -2.67 7.74 -22.42
C PRO A 19 -3.51 8.89 -22.98
N SER A 20 -4.81 8.94 -22.65
CA SER A 20 -5.67 10.05 -23.08
C SER A 20 -5.36 11.39 -22.37
N PHE A 21 -4.67 11.35 -21.23
CA PHE A 21 -4.26 12.52 -20.46
C PHE A 21 -2.84 12.97 -20.74
N MET A 22 -2.01 12.06 -21.25
CA MET A 22 -0.58 12.24 -21.53
C MET A 22 -0.42 12.50 -23.02
N SER A 23 -0.58 13.75 -23.46
CA SER A 23 -0.33 14.13 -24.86
C SER A 23 1.16 13.92 -25.21
N GLU A 24 1.45 13.52 -26.45
CA GLU A 24 2.84 13.30 -26.91
C GLU A 24 3.73 14.51 -26.66
N GLY A 25 3.25 15.72 -26.87
CA GLY A 25 4.02 16.94 -26.61
C GLY A 25 4.35 17.18 -25.14
N ALA A 26 3.53 16.73 -24.18
CA ALA A 26 3.84 16.84 -22.77
C ALA A 26 4.87 15.80 -22.34
N LEU A 27 4.86 14.62 -22.96
CA LEU A 27 5.86 13.55 -22.73
C LEU A 27 7.22 13.91 -23.34
N GLU A 28 7.23 14.52 -24.54
CA GLU A 28 8.46 15.03 -25.16
C GLU A 28 9.11 16.13 -24.33
N GLN A 29 8.33 17.05 -23.75
CA GLN A 29 8.86 18.07 -22.86
C GLN A 29 9.50 17.48 -21.61
N ILE A 30 8.93 16.41 -21.05
CA ILE A 30 9.51 15.71 -19.89
C ILE A 30 10.82 15.02 -20.27
N ALA A 31 10.88 14.39 -21.44
CA ALA A 31 12.07 13.71 -21.93
C ALA A 31 13.20 14.70 -22.28
N ALA A 32 12.87 15.81 -22.93
CA ALA A 32 13.85 16.82 -23.35
C ALA A 32 14.53 17.57 -22.18
N THR A 33 13.90 17.60 -21.00
CA THR A 33 14.44 18.30 -19.82
C THR A 33 15.26 17.40 -18.89
N ALA A 34 15.60 16.18 -19.31
CA ALA A 34 16.31 15.19 -18.47
C ALA A 34 17.74 15.60 -18.05
N ASP A 35 18.39 16.49 -18.79
CA ASP A 35 19.80 16.83 -18.61
C ASP A 35 20.10 17.90 -17.53
N ASN A 36 19.10 18.49 -16.88
CA ASN A 36 19.30 19.58 -15.92
C ASN A 36 19.09 19.18 -14.44
N SER A 37 19.27 17.91 -14.09
CA SER A 37 19.19 17.46 -12.71
C SER A 37 20.29 18.07 -11.82
N LEU A 38 19.98 18.29 -10.54
CA LEU A 38 20.97 18.74 -9.55
C LEU A 38 22.00 17.64 -9.30
N ALA A 39 23.29 17.97 -9.53
CA ALA A 39 24.36 17.07 -9.11
C ALA A 39 24.40 16.95 -7.59
N SER A 40 24.47 15.73 -7.07
CA SER A 40 24.64 15.48 -5.65
C SER A 40 26.03 15.92 -5.21
N TYR A 41 26.12 16.76 -4.18
CA TYR A 41 27.42 17.16 -3.59
C TYR A 41 28.06 16.02 -2.79
N ILE A 42 27.27 15.11 -2.24
CA ILE A 42 27.72 13.97 -1.44
C ILE A 42 26.82 12.79 -1.79
N SER A 43 27.40 11.68 -2.20
CA SER A 43 26.71 10.40 -2.34
C SER A 43 27.24 9.44 -1.29
N ILE A 44 26.36 9.00 -0.38
CA ILE A 44 26.69 7.98 0.61
C ILE A 44 25.96 6.71 0.19
N SER A 45 26.70 5.69 -0.20
CA SER A 45 26.15 4.37 -0.50
C SER A 45 26.44 3.44 0.68
N ILE A 46 25.40 3.06 1.40
CA ILE A 46 25.48 2.07 2.47
C ILE A 46 24.76 0.82 1.96
N PRO A 47 25.49 -0.25 1.57
CA PRO A 47 24.82 -1.47 1.13
C PRO A 47 24.03 -2.08 2.28
N PRO A 48 22.78 -2.54 2.04
CA PRO A 48 21.98 -3.20 3.07
C PRO A 48 22.64 -4.54 3.48
N LEU A 49 22.55 -4.90 4.76
CA LEU A 49 23.00 -6.21 5.27
C LEU A 49 22.26 -7.38 4.59
N LEU A 50 20.99 -7.19 4.30
CA LEU A 50 20.15 -8.10 3.54
C LEU A 50 19.40 -7.25 2.51
N ASP A 51 19.37 -7.71 1.27
CA ASP A 51 18.43 -7.15 0.31
C ASP A 51 16.98 -7.47 0.72
N THR A 52 16.03 -6.69 0.24
CA THR A 52 14.64 -6.79 0.70
C THR A 52 14.03 -8.15 0.39
N LEU A 53 14.34 -8.75 -0.75
CA LEU A 53 13.81 -10.07 -1.10
C LEU A 53 14.34 -11.15 -0.14
N SER A 54 15.63 -11.15 0.14
CA SER A 54 16.26 -12.06 1.11
C SER A 54 15.69 -11.87 2.51
N ALA A 55 15.45 -10.61 2.93
CA ALA A 55 14.83 -10.31 4.22
C ALA A 55 13.39 -10.84 4.31
N VAL A 56 12.58 -10.67 3.25
CA VAL A 56 11.20 -11.20 3.19
C VAL A 56 11.20 -12.73 3.24
N VAL A 57 12.05 -13.40 2.46
CA VAL A 57 12.17 -14.86 2.47
C VAL A 57 12.60 -15.35 3.85
N LEU A 58 13.60 -14.72 4.48
CA LEU A 58 14.05 -15.04 5.82
C LEU A 58 12.92 -14.87 6.84
N ALA A 59 12.16 -13.77 6.76
CA ALA A 59 11.03 -13.51 7.66
C ALA A 59 9.94 -14.57 7.53
N PHE A 60 9.62 -15.02 6.31
CA PHE A 60 8.67 -16.12 6.07
C PHE A 60 9.16 -17.42 6.68
N VAL A 61 10.42 -17.82 6.42
CA VAL A 61 10.99 -19.07 6.95
C VAL A 61 11.01 -19.04 8.48
N LEU A 62 11.50 -17.95 9.08
CA LEU A 62 11.54 -17.82 10.55
C LEU A 62 10.11 -17.79 11.14
N GLY A 63 9.17 -17.08 10.52
CA GLY A 63 7.79 -17.01 10.98
C GLY A 63 7.09 -18.37 10.96
N LEU A 64 7.25 -19.15 9.89
CA LEU A 64 6.72 -20.50 9.80
C LEU A 64 7.36 -21.43 10.84
N CYS A 65 8.69 -21.40 10.99
CA CYS A 65 9.38 -22.19 12.00
C CYS A 65 8.95 -21.81 13.43
N MET A 66 8.85 -20.51 13.73
CA MET A 66 8.37 -20.04 15.04
C MET A 66 6.94 -20.50 15.32
N SER A 67 6.06 -20.50 14.32
CA SER A 67 4.67 -20.94 14.50
C SER A 67 4.56 -22.39 14.95
N THR A 68 5.47 -23.27 14.50
CA THR A 68 5.51 -24.67 14.89
C THR A 68 6.15 -24.90 16.27
N LEU A 69 6.93 -23.95 16.76
CA LEU A 69 7.62 -24.00 18.07
C LEU A 69 6.90 -23.23 19.17
N ARG A 70 5.80 -22.55 18.83
CA ARG A 70 5.01 -21.77 19.79
C ARG A 70 4.43 -22.67 20.89
N GLY A 71 4.50 -22.20 22.14
CA GLY A 71 4.13 -22.99 23.32
C GLY A 71 5.25 -23.87 23.86
N LYS A 72 6.46 -23.81 23.25
CA LYS A 72 7.69 -24.39 23.78
C LYS A 72 8.62 -23.28 24.22
N THR A 73 9.39 -23.50 25.29
CA THR A 73 10.28 -22.47 25.89
C THR A 73 11.20 -21.80 24.86
N ILE A 74 11.75 -22.57 23.91
CA ILE A 74 12.63 -22.04 22.86
C ILE A 74 11.86 -21.16 21.87
N GLY A 75 10.66 -21.57 21.46
CA GLY A 75 9.83 -20.83 20.50
C GLY A 75 9.32 -19.50 21.07
N ASP A 76 8.93 -19.48 22.35
CA ASP A 76 8.42 -18.29 23.01
C ASP A 76 9.53 -17.23 23.22
N THR A 77 10.75 -17.66 23.54
CA THR A 77 11.91 -16.75 23.67
C THR A 77 12.22 -16.07 22.33
N LEU A 78 12.27 -16.82 21.24
CA LEU A 78 12.53 -16.27 19.91
C LEU A 78 11.40 -15.36 19.45
N TYR A 79 10.14 -15.74 19.70
CA TYR A 79 8.97 -14.93 19.37
C TYR A 79 8.99 -13.57 20.09
N ASN A 80 9.28 -13.57 21.39
CA ASN A 80 9.38 -12.33 22.17
C ASN A 80 10.55 -11.45 21.69
N GLY A 81 11.71 -12.05 21.39
CA GLY A 81 12.84 -11.31 20.82
C GLY A 81 12.52 -10.68 19.47
N MET A 82 11.79 -11.37 18.58
CA MET A 82 11.35 -10.82 17.31
C MET A 82 10.30 -9.70 17.48
N LYS A 83 9.44 -9.83 18.48
CA LYS A 83 8.47 -8.79 18.82
C LYS A 83 9.16 -7.53 19.34
N ASP A 84 10.15 -7.68 20.21
CA ASP A 84 10.93 -6.53 20.71
C ASP A 84 11.75 -5.90 19.59
N PHE A 85 12.33 -6.70 18.68
CA PHE A 85 13.01 -6.20 17.50
C PHE A 85 12.08 -5.41 16.57
N SER A 86 10.86 -5.90 16.33
CA SER A 86 9.83 -5.16 15.59
C SER A 86 9.52 -3.82 16.24
N GLY A 87 9.40 -3.77 17.58
CA GLY A 87 9.20 -2.53 18.32
C GLY A 87 10.34 -1.53 18.15
N ILE A 88 11.59 -2.01 18.12
CA ILE A 88 12.76 -1.15 17.85
C ILE A 88 12.69 -0.58 16.42
N ILE A 89 12.37 -1.39 15.44
CA ILE A 89 12.22 -0.94 14.05
C ILE A 89 11.10 0.10 13.94
N ASP A 90 9.94 -0.14 14.54
CA ASP A 90 8.83 0.82 14.57
C ASP A 90 9.26 2.16 15.19
N GLN A 91 10.03 2.14 16.27
CA GLN A 91 10.56 3.34 16.90
C GLN A 91 11.51 4.09 15.96
N VAL A 92 12.40 3.40 15.26
CA VAL A 92 13.31 4.02 14.27
C VAL A 92 12.51 4.66 13.13
N LEU A 93 11.50 3.96 12.61
CA LEU A 93 10.62 4.49 11.57
C LEU A 93 9.95 5.80 12.02
N HIS A 94 9.35 5.82 13.20
CA HIS A 94 8.64 6.99 13.73
C HIS A 94 9.56 8.14 14.14
N SER A 95 10.74 7.84 14.66
CA SER A 95 11.65 8.86 15.22
C SER A 95 12.64 9.42 14.18
N VAL A 96 12.94 8.67 13.13
CA VAL A 96 13.96 9.04 12.15
C VAL A 96 13.38 9.12 10.73
N ILE A 97 12.80 8.04 10.23
CA ILE A 97 12.41 7.96 8.81
C ILE A 97 11.24 8.88 8.50
N ILE A 98 10.14 8.78 9.26
CA ILE A 98 8.93 9.56 9.02
C ILE A 98 9.19 11.08 9.12
N PRO A 99 9.91 11.60 10.14
CA PRO A 99 10.23 13.03 10.18
C PRO A 99 11.11 13.53 9.02
N LEU A 100 11.97 12.68 8.46
CA LEU A 100 12.82 13.04 7.32
C LEU A 100 12.11 12.91 5.96
N LEU A 101 11.01 12.18 5.89
CA LEU A 101 10.27 11.93 4.66
C LEU A 101 9.81 13.22 3.94
N PRO A 102 9.25 14.25 4.64
CA PRO A 102 8.89 15.51 4.00
C PRO A 102 10.08 16.24 3.37
N LEU A 103 11.28 16.16 3.97
CA LEU A 103 12.49 16.73 3.43
C LEU A 103 12.94 16.00 2.16
N TYR A 104 12.86 14.68 2.15
CA TYR A 104 13.14 13.86 0.97
C TYR A 104 12.20 14.22 -0.19
N VAL A 105 10.88 14.27 0.08
CA VAL A 105 9.87 14.65 -0.92
C VAL A 105 10.11 16.07 -1.43
N CYS A 106 10.39 17.02 -0.54
CA CYS A 106 10.72 18.40 -0.91
C CYS A 106 11.94 18.46 -1.82
N GLY A 107 13.01 17.74 -1.49
CA GLY A 107 14.23 17.65 -2.32
C GLY A 107 13.93 17.11 -3.72
N THR A 108 13.13 16.07 -3.82
CA THR A 108 12.72 15.49 -5.10
C THR A 108 11.92 16.49 -5.95
N PHE A 109 10.98 17.22 -5.36
CA PHE A 109 10.22 18.25 -6.09
C PHE A 109 11.06 19.46 -6.47
N ILE A 110 12.07 19.85 -5.67
CA ILE A 110 13.03 20.92 -6.02
C ILE A 110 13.84 20.49 -7.24
N ASP A 111 14.35 19.27 -7.28
CA ASP A 111 15.11 18.76 -8.44
C ASP A 111 14.22 18.71 -9.69
N MET A 112 13.00 18.22 -9.59
CA MET A 112 12.01 18.23 -10.66
C MET A 112 11.70 19.66 -11.15
N THR A 113 11.63 20.62 -10.23
CA THR A 113 11.33 22.04 -10.58
C THR A 113 12.51 22.66 -11.32
N LYS A 114 13.74 22.44 -10.87
CA LYS A 114 14.94 22.96 -11.53
C LYS A 114 15.10 22.36 -12.93
N SER A 115 14.77 21.09 -13.12
CA SER A 115 14.81 20.45 -14.43
C SER A 115 13.73 20.93 -15.40
N GLY A 116 12.81 21.83 -14.96
CA GLY A 116 11.71 22.37 -15.80
C GLY A 116 10.53 21.39 -15.97
N LYS A 117 10.59 20.20 -15.38
CA LYS A 117 9.58 19.15 -15.52
C LYS A 117 8.29 19.42 -14.73
N THR A 118 8.36 20.27 -13.70
CA THR A 118 7.29 20.40 -12.69
C THR A 118 5.95 20.80 -13.29
N TYR A 119 5.91 21.80 -14.19
CA TYR A 119 4.64 22.26 -14.74
C TYR A 119 3.96 21.25 -15.65
N ALA A 120 4.74 20.55 -16.50
CA ALA A 120 4.24 19.47 -17.36
C ALA A 120 3.73 18.29 -16.50
N ILE A 121 4.53 17.90 -15.50
CA ILE A 121 4.19 16.82 -14.58
C ILE A 121 2.95 17.16 -13.74
N LEU A 122 2.88 18.36 -13.15
CA LEU A 122 1.71 18.79 -12.37
C LEU A 122 0.42 18.82 -13.22
N GLY A 123 0.52 19.25 -14.49
CA GLY A 123 -0.61 19.22 -15.43
C GLY A 123 -1.17 17.82 -15.70
N ILE A 124 -0.34 16.77 -15.59
CA ILE A 124 -0.72 15.36 -15.74
C ILE A 124 -1.12 14.77 -14.39
N LEU A 125 -0.34 15.05 -13.35
CA LEU A 125 -0.47 14.41 -12.03
C LEU A 125 -1.82 14.63 -11.38
N TRP A 126 -2.41 15.83 -11.50
CA TRP A 126 -3.72 16.06 -10.87
C TRP A 126 -4.81 15.16 -11.46
N LYS A 127 -4.72 14.82 -12.77
CA LYS A 127 -5.65 13.92 -13.43
C LYS A 127 -5.43 12.48 -12.97
N VAL A 128 -4.17 12.04 -12.91
CA VAL A 128 -3.78 10.74 -12.35
C VAL A 128 -4.27 10.61 -10.90
N PHE A 129 -4.03 11.64 -10.10
CA PHE A 129 -4.45 11.72 -8.71
C PHE A 129 -5.98 11.58 -8.57
N LEU A 130 -6.74 12.30 -9.39
CA LEU A 130 -8.20 12.23 -9.38
C LEU A 130 -8.69 10.81 -9.73
N VAL A 131 -8.12 10.19 -10.77
CA VAL A 131 -8.48 8.82 -11.17
C VAL A 131 -8.18 7.83 -10.05
N VAL A 132 -7.02 7.95 -9.39
CA VAL A 132 -6.65 7.07 -8.26
C VAL A 132 -7.60 7.23 -7.08
N ILE A 133 -8.00 8.47 -6.74
CA ILE A 133 -9.00 8.69 -5.68
C ILE A 133 -10.34 8.05 -6.06
N ILE A 134 -10.80 8.22 -7.29
CA ILE A 134 -12.04 7.59 -7.76
C ILE A 134 -11.93 6.07 -7.66
N MET A 135 -10.81 5.48 -8.07
CA MET A 135 -10.59 4.03 -7.94
C MET A 135 -10.64 3.57 -6.48
N HIS A 136 -10.07 4.34 -5.53
CA HIS A 136 -10.19 4.03 -4.10
C HIS A 136 -11.63 4.05 -3.63
N LEU A 137 -12.40 5.07 -3.98
CA LEU A 137 -13.81 5.18 -3.58
C LEU A 137 -14.66 4.06 -4.17
N VAL A 138 -14.42 3.71 -5.44
CA VAL A 138 -15.08 2.58 -6.10
C VAL A 138 -14.70 1.26 -5.41
N CYS A 139 -13.43 1.06 -5.08
CA CYS A 139 -12.96 -0.13 -4.37
C CYS A 139 -13.65 -0.28 -3.01
N ILE A 140 -13.70 0.80 -2.21
CA ILE A 140 -14.42 0.84 -0.91
C ILE A 140 -15.89 0.46 -1.12
N PHE A 141 -16.55 1.12 -2.07
CA PHE A 141 -17.95 0.86 -2.36
C PHE A 141 -18.21 -0.60 -2.73
N LEU A 142 -17.40 -1.17 -3.62
CA LEU A 142 -17.51 -2.56 -4.03
C LEU A 142 -17.26 -3.54 -2.87
N GLN A 143 -16.27 -3.27 -2.01
CA GLN A 143 -15.99 -4.09 -0.82
C GLN A 143 -17.17 -4.10 0.14
N PHE A 144 -17.78 -2.94 0.42
CA PHE A 144 -18.98 -2.87 1.26
C PHE A 144 -20.22 -3.44 0.58
N CYS A 145 -20.34 -3.38 -0.75
CA CYS A 145 -21.40 -4.08 -1.48
C CYS A 145 -21.28 -5.60 -1.32
N VAL A 146 -20.07 -6.16 -1.43
CA VAL A 146 -19.81 -7.58 -1.19
C VAL A 146 -20.12 -7.95 0.25
N ALA A 147 -19.66 -7.16 1.23
CA ALA A 147 -19.97 -7.36 2.64
C ALA A 147 -21.48 -7.30 2.90
N GLY A 148 -22.19 -6.36 2.29
CA GLY A 148 -23.63 -6.21 2.36
C GLY A 148 -24.39 -7.38 1.76
N ALA A 149 -23.96 -7.88 0.60
CA ALA A 149 -24.55 -9.05 -0.04
C ALA A 149 -24.40 -10.32 0.82
N VAL A 150 -23.24 -10.49 1.45
CA VAL A 150 -22.96 -11.66 2.32
C VAL A 150 -23.72 -11.56 3.64
N SER A 151 -23.76 -10.37 4.26
CA SER A 151 -24.32 -10.15 5.60
C SER A 151 -25.79 -9.74 5.60
N HIS A 152 -26.38 -9.47 4.44
CA HIS A 152 -27.73 -8.90 4.29
C HIS A 152 -27.88 -7.53 4.98
N LYS A 153 -26.79 -6.79 5.15
CA LYS A 153 -26.75 -5.43 5.71
C LYS A 153 -26.65 -4.39 4.59
N SER A 154 -27.12 -3.16 4.88
CA SER A 154 -27.02 -2.05 3.92
C SER A 154 -25.58 -1.57 3.74
N PRO A 155 -25.01 -1.60 2.53
CA PRO A 155 -23.67 -1.07 2.25
C PRO A 155 -23.52 0.40 2.63
N PHE A 156 -24.53 1.22 2.35
CA PHE A 156 -24.50 2.65 2.65
C PHE A 156 -24.43 2.94 4.15
N LYS A 157 -25.13 2.13 4.97
CA LYS A 157 -25.05 2.26 6.43
C LYS A 157 -23.65 1.92 6.93
N MET A 158 -23.05 0.83 6.42
CA MET A 158 -21.71 0.41 6.78
C MET A 158 -20.66 1.45 6.36
N ILE A 159 -20.76 2.00 5.14
CA ILE A 159 -19.89 3.10 4.68
C ILE A 159 -20.02 4.31 5.59
N ARG A 160 -21.23 4.68 6.01
CA ARG A 160 -21.44 5.77 6.96
C ARG A 160 -20.77 5.51 8.31
N ASN A 161 -20.87 4.29 8.82
CA ASN A 161 -20.23 3.90 10.07
C ASN A 161 -18.70 3.89 9.96
N GLN A 162 -18.16 3.73 8.73
CA GLN A 162 -16.73 3.72 8.44
C GLN A 162 -16.12 5.13 8.33
N ILE A 163 -16.90 6.20 8.22
CA ILE A 163 -16.38 7.57 8.05
C ILE A 163 -15.31 7.94 9.10
N PRO A 164 -15.49 7.67 10.42
CA PRO A 164 -14.47 7.98 11.41
C PRO A 164 -13.14 7.24 11.17
N GLY A 165 -13.19 5.96 10.79
CA GLY A 165 -12.01 5.17 10.44
C GLY A 165 -11.34 5.70 9.17
N TYR A 166 -12.12 6.03 8.14
CA TYR A 166 -11.63 6.62 6.90
C TYR A 166 -10.90 7.95 7.14
N THR A 167 -11.51 8.88 7.89
CA THR A 167 -10.92 10.21 8.15
C THR A 167 -9.69 10.12 9.05
N THR A 168 -9.67 9.21 10.02
CA THR A 168 -8.49 8.97 10.85
C THR A 168 -7.34 8.40 10.04
N ALA A 169 -7.59 7.41 9.18
CA ALA A 169 -6.59 6.83 8.28
C ALA A 169 -6.05 7.87 7.28
N LEU A 170 -6.92 8.73 6.76
CA LEU A 170 -6.56 9.81 5.85
C LEU A 170 -5.60 10.82 6.52
N GLY A 171 -5.81 11.13 7.80
CA GLY A 171 -4.98 12.06 8.56
C GLY A 171 -3.68 11.45 9.07
N THR A 172 -3.71 10.16 9.47
CA THR A 172 -2.54 9.49 10.07
C THR A 172 -1.64 8.82 9.05
N GLN A 173 -2.14 8.49 7.86
CA GLN A 173 -1.46 7.67 6.86
C GLN A 173 -0.97 6.32 7.42
N SER A 174 -1.59 5.84 8.49
CA SER A 174 -1.18 4.65 9.21
C SER A 174 -2.38 3.77 9.54
N SER A 175 -2.41 2.58 8.94
CA SER A 175 -3.42 1.56 9.27
C SER A 175 -3.30 1.12 10.72
N ALA A 176 -2.07 0.98 11.23
CA ALA A 176 -1.82 0.59 12.61
C ALA A 176 -2.33 1.62 13.62
N ALA A 177 -2.05 2.91 13.40
CA ALA A 177 -2.53 4.00 14.26
C ALA A 177 -4.07 4.13 14.22
N THR A 178 -4.72 3.67 13.16
CA THR A 178 -6.17 3.73 12.99
C THR A 178 -6.92 2.56 13.64
N ILE A 179 -6.23 1.47 14.03
CA ILE A 179 -6.85 0.28 14.62
C ILE A 179 -7.89 0.61 15.70
N PRO A 180 -7.62 1.46 16.72
CA PRO A 180 -8.57 1.72 17.80
C PRO A 180 -9.89 2.32 17.30
N VAL A 181 -9.85 3.22 16.32
CA VAL A 181 -11.03 3.83 15.72
C VAL A 181 -11.75 2.83 14.81
N ASN A 182 -11.00 2.04 14.05
CA ASN A 182 -11.58 1.05 13.14
C ASN A 182 -12.28 -0.10 13.89
N LEU A 183 -11.81 -0.46 15.09
CA LEU A 183 -12.51 -1.38 15.98
C LEU A 183 -13.90 -0.85 16.39
N GLN A 184 -14.03 0.47 16.59
CA GLN A 184 -15.33 1.10 16.89
C GLN A 184 -16.25 1.10 15.66
N CYS A 185 -15.69 1.36 14.47
CA CYS A 185 -16.44 1.27 13.22
C CYS A 185 -16.95 -0.16 12.98
N ALA A 186 -16.12 -1.18 13.20
CA ALA A 186 -16.50 -2.58 13.11
C ALA A 186 -17.60 -2.95 14.11
N ALA A 187 -17.52 -2.43 15.34
CA ALA A 187 -18.57 -2.60 16.36
C ALA A 187 -19.90 -1.98 15.91
N ALA A 188 -19.88 -0.78 15.32
CA ALA A 188 -21.06 -0.11 14.79
C ALA A 188 -21.73 -0.90 13.64
N ASP A 189 -20.95 -1.69 12.91
CA ASP A 189 -21.43 -2.61 11.88
C ASP A 189 -21.87 -3.97 12.43
N GLY A 190 -21.80 -4.14 13.75
CA GLY A 190 -22.26 -5.36 14.44
C GLY A 190 -21.29 -6.53 14.29
N VAL A 191 -19.99 -6.26 14.21
CA VAL A 191 -18.94 -7.27 14.31
C VAL A 191 -18.67 -7.54 15.79
N SER A 192 -18.74 -8.80 16.20
CA SER A 192 -18.53 -9.21 17.59
C SER A 192 -17.12 -8.86 18.07
N GLU A 193 -16.98 -8.66 19.39
CA GLU A 193 -15.71 -8.24 19.98
C GLU A 193 -14.58 -9.23 19.67
N GLN A 194 -14.87 -10.51 19.76
CA GLN A 194 -13.90 -11.57 19.46
C GLN A 194 -13.40 -11.49 18.01
N ILE A 195 -14.28 -11.27 17.04
CA ILE A 195 -13.94 -11.21 15.62
C ILE A 195 -13.23 -9.91 15.29
N ARG A 196 -13.74 -8.74 15.73
CA ARG A 196 -13.12 -7.46 15.39
C ARG A 196 -11.72 -7.31 15.98
N ASN A 197 -11.50 -7.78 17.24
CA ASN A 197 -10.19 -7.71 17.89
C ASN A 197 -9.14 -8.61 17.25
N PHE A 198 -9.56 -9.59 16.45
CA PHE A 198 -8.66 -10.42 15.66
C PHE A 198 -8.51 -9.89 14.22
N VAL A 199 -9.63 -9.67 13.51
CA VAL A 199 -9.62 -9.37 12.09
C VAL A 199 -9.06 -7.97 11.80
N VAL A 200 -9.45 -6.94 12.56
CA VAL A 200 -9.03 -5.56 12.29
C VAL A 200 -7.51 -5.39 12.42
N PRO A 201 -6.85 -5.82 13.52
CA PRO A 201 -5.39 -5.73 13.62
C PRO A 201 -4.65 -6.61 12.60
N LEU A 202 -5.20 -7.78 12.26
CA LEU A 202 -4.62 -8.66 11.25
C LEU A 202 -4.67 -7.99 9.86
N CYS A 203 -5.85 -7.49 9.47
CA CYS A 203 -6.05 -6.86 8.17
C CYS A 203 -5.26 -5.57 8.01
N ALA A 204 -5.06 -4.79 9.08
CA ALA A 204 -4.24 -3.58 9.06
C ALA A 204 -2.81 -3.80 8.53
N ASN A 205 -2.32 -5.05 8.58
CA ASN A 205 -1.00 -5.42 8.07
C ASN A 205 -1.05 -6.22 6.75
N ILE A 206 -2.14 -6.96 6.47
CA ILE A 206 -2.18 -7.87 5.31
C ILE A 206 -3.15 -7.43 4.20
N HIS A 207 -4.04 -6.48 4.47
CA HIS A 207 -5.00 -6.00 3.50
C HIS A 207 -4.62 -4.62 2.97
N MET A 208 -3.91 -4.58 1.86
CA MET A 208 -3.31 -3.38 1.26
C MET A 208 -3.91 -3.08 -0.12
N ALA A 209 -5.25 -3.17 -0.26
CA ALA A 209 -5.91 -2.99 -1.55
C ALA A 209 -5.75 -1.56 -2.10
N GLY A 210 -5.89 -0.54 -1.26
CA GLY A 210 -5.69 0.86 -1.65
C GLY A 210 -4.25 1.17 -2.00
N SER A 211 -3.28 0.71 -1.19
CA SER A 211 -1.86 0.86 -1.50
C SER A 211 -1.49 0.19 -2.83
N MET A 212 -2.06 -0.98 -3.12
CA MET A 212 -1.84 -1.67 -4.39
C MET A 212 -2.41 -0.87 -5.57
N ILE A 213 -3.60 -0.27 -5.43
CA ILE A 213 -4.17 0.63 -6.44
C ILE A 213 -3.20 1.78 -6.73
N THR A 214 -2.75 2.47 -5.68
CA THR A 214 -1.85 3.61 -5.82
C THR A 214 -0.53 3.24 -6.46
N ILE A 215 0.12 2.16 -5.99
CA ILE A 215 1.41 1.72 -6.53
C ILE A 215 1.28 1.35 -8.01
N THR A 216 0.27 0.57 -8.37
CA THR A 216 0.10 0.11 -9.76
C THR A 216 -0.24 1.28 -10.69
N ALA A 217 -1.10 2.20 -10.26
CA ALA A 217 -1.44 3.39 -11.03
C ALA A 217 -0.24 4.32 -11.20
N CYS A 218 0.49 4.62 -10.12
CA CYS A 218 1.69 5.45 -10.18
C CYS A 218 2.78 4.81 -11.05
N ALA A 219 3.00 3.50 -10.92
CA ALA A 219 3.97 2.78 -11.77
C ALA A 219 3.57 2.86 -13.26
N THR A 220 2.28 2.70 -13.57
CA THR A 220 1.78 2.86 -14.94
C THR A 220 2.01 4.29 -15.46
N ALA A 221 1.73 5.30 -14.64
CA ALA A 221 1.96 6.71 -14.99
C ALA A 221 3.45 6.98 -15.23
N VAL A 222 4.33 6.48 -14.35
CA VAL A 222 5.80 6.64 -14.47
C VAL A 222 6.31 5.95 -15.73
N CYS A 223 5.83 4.74 -16.07
CA CYS A 223 6.19 4.09 -17.32
C CYS A 223 5.81 4.94 -18.53
N LEU A 224 4.59 5.43 -18.59
CA LEU A 224 4.12 6.27 -19.69
C LEU A 224 4.90 7.58 -19.80
N MET A 225 5.19 8.22 -18.66
CA MET A 225 5.96 9.47 -18.62
C MET A 225 7.42 9.31 -19.09
N ASN A 226 8.02 8.14 -18.87
CA ASN A 226 9.39 7.85 -19.24
C ASN A 226 9.50 6.96 -20.49
N GLN A 227 8.40 6.75 -21.23
CA GLN A 227 8.33 5.92 -22.42
C GLN A 227 8.83 4.48 -22.20
N LEU A 228 8.67 3.97 -20.96
CA LEU A 228 9.04 2.60 -20.62
C LEU A 228 7.94 1.63 -21.09
N PRO A 229 8.32 0.48 -21.66
CA PRO A 229 7.34 -0.51 -22.10
C PRO A 229 6.61 -1.10 -20.90
N ILE A 230 5.28 -1.05 -20.92
CA ILE A 230 4.43 -1.67 -19.91
C ILE A 230 3.42 -2.60 -20.58
N SER A 231 3.26 -3.80 -20.04
CA SER A 231 2.35 -4.83 -20.58
C SER A 231 1.80 -5.69 -19.47
N LEU A 232 0.73 -6.44 -19.75
CA LEU A 232 0.20 -7.44 -18.82
C LEU A 232 1.25 -8.47 -18.41
N ALA A 233 2.17 -8.82 -19.31
CA ALA A 233 3.23 -9.80 -19.05
C ALA A 233 4.21 -9.31 -17.95
N THR A 234 4.43 -8.00 -17.84
CA THR A 234 5.30 -7.41 -16.80
C THR A 234 4.52 -7.07 -15.53
N VAL A 235 3.28 -6.61 -15.67
CA VAL A 235 2.47 -6.13 -14.54
C VAL A 235 1.88 -7.27 -13.72
N VAL A 236 1.43 -8.37 -14.33
CA VAL A 236 0.84 -9.48 -13.58
C VAL A 236 1.84 -10.13 -12.63
N PRO A 237 3.06 -10.51 -13.04
CA PRO A 237 4.07 -11.00 -12.10
C PRO A 237 4.40 -10.01 -10.99
N PHE A 238 4.50 -8.72 -11.32
CA PHE A 238 4.73 -7.67 -10.31
C PHE A 238 3.62 -7.62 -9.27
N ILE A 239 2.34 -7.57 -9.69
CA ILE A 239 1.21 -7.54 -8.76
C ILE A 239 1.18 -8.80 -7.87
N MET A 240 1.48 -9.97 -8.43
CA MET A 240 1.55 -11.22 -7.67
C MET A 240 2.66 -11.19 -6.63
N THR A 241 3.86 -10.79 -7.02
CA THR A 241 5.01 -10.66 -6.11
C THR A 241 4.76 -9.60 -5.03
N LEU A 242 4.28 -8.44 -5.45
CA LEU A 242 3.98 -7.35 -4.53
C LEU A 242 2.84 -7.73 -3.56
N GLY A 243 1.82 -8.47 -4.02
CA GLY A 243 0.73 -8.94 -3.17
C GLY A 243 1.19 -9.88 -2.04
N VAL A 244 2.29 -10.60 -2.26
CA VAL A 244 2.94 -11.41 -1.20
C VAL A 244 3.83 -10.51 -0.33
N ALA A 245 4.66 -9.67 -0.93
CA ALA A 245 5.57 -8.78 -0.20
C ALA A 245 4.81 -7.79 0.71
N MET A 246 3.64 -7.32 0.30
CA MET A 246 2.79 -6.41 1.07
C MET A 246 2.31 -6.97 2.41
N VAL A 247 2.31 -8.30 2.60
CA VAL A 247 2.02 -8.91 3.91
C VAL A 247 3.07 -8.52 4.96
N ALA A 248 4.29 -8.21 4.52
CA ALA A 248 5.38 -7.74 5.37
C ALA A 248 5.50 -6.20 5.42
N SER A 249 4.59 -5.48 4.76
CA SER A 249 4.62 -4.02 4.74
C SER A 249 4.22 -3.45 6.11
N PRO A 250 4.99 -2.52 6.68
CA PRO A 250 4.59 -1.85 7.90
C PRO A 250 3.35 -0.97 7.64
N GLY A 251 2.39 -0.98 8.56
CA GLY A 251 1.19 -0.14 8.52
C GLY A 251 1.47 1.34 8.89
N ALA A 252 2.60 1.87 8.43
CA ALA A 252 3.10 3.22 8.70
C ALA A 252 3.16 4.04 7.39
N PRO A 253 3.19 5.39 7.46
CA PRO A 253 3.30 6.25 6.29
C PRO A 253 4.45 5.86 5.37
N GLY A 254 4.18 5.70 4.07
CA GLY A 254 5.18 5.30 3.08
C GLY A 254 5.62 3.83 3.15
N GLY A 255 5.14 3.03 4.11
CA GLY A 255 5.57 1.65 4.31
C GLY A 255 5.36 0.78 3.07
N SER A 256 4.24 0.93 2.40
CA SER A 256 3.91 0.12 1.22
C SER A 256 4.82 0.42 0.03
N ILE A 257 5.15 1.68 -0.23
CA ILE A 257 6.06 2.01 -1.34
C ILE A 257 7.50 1.57 -1.03
N MET A 258 7.95 1.67 0.20
CA MET A 258 9.26 1.17 0.60
C MET A 258 9.34 -0.35 0.43
N THR A 259 8.26 -1.07 0.72
CA THR A 259 8.15 -2.51 0.45
C THR A 259 8.15 -2.83 -1.04
N ALA A 260 7.51 -1.98 -1.86
CA ALA A 260 7.43 -2.16 -3.32
C ALA A 260 8.73 -1.81 -4.06
N LEU A 261 9.50 -0.88 -3.51
CA LEU A 261 10.66 -0.26 -4.16
C LEU A 261 11.65 -1.29 -4.76
N PRO A 262 12.04 -2.36 -4.04
CA PRO A 262 12.96 -3.36 -4.58
C PRO A 262 12.39 -4.20 -5.72
N PHE A 263 11.08 -4.16 -5.95
CA PHE A 263 10.41 -4.94 -7.00
C PHE A 263 10.05 -4.09 -8.23
N LEU A 264 10.29 -2.78 -8.20
CA LEU A 264 9.97 -1.88 -9.31
C LEU A 264 10.75 -2.19 -10.58
N TYR A 265 11.92 -2.85 -10.47
CA TYR A 265 12.67 -3.33 -11.64
C TYR A 265 11.86 -4.28 -12.52
N MET A 266 10.86 -4.97 -11.96
CA MET A 266 9.99 -5.88 -12.73
C MET A 266 9.11 -5.13 -13.74
N ILE A 267 8.80 -3.86 -13.45
CA ILE A 267 8.02 -2.98 -14.36
C ILE A 267 8.91 -2.04 -15.13
N PHE A 268 9.87 -1.39 -14.46
CA PHE A 268 10.70 -0.35 -15.08
C PHE A 268 11.92 -0.90 -15.83
N GLY A 269 12.26 -2.18 -15.63
CA GLY A 269 13.52 -2.77 -16.09
C GLY A 269 14.66 -2.55 -15.09
N ALA A 270 15.77 -3.25 -15.25
CA ALA A 270 16.86 -3.28 -14.26
C ALA A 270 17.51 -1.93 -14.02
N GLU A 271 17.70 -1.13 -15.06
CA GLU A 271 18.36 0.18 -14.96
C GLU A 271 17.42 1.25 -14.38
N ALA A 272 16.23 1.38 -14.96
CA ALA A 272 15.24 2.37 -14.54
C ALA A 272 14.59 2.03 -13.18
N GLY A 273 14.59 0.76 -12.80
CA GLY A 273 14.05 0.25 -11.54
C GLY A 273 15.08 0.19 -10.41
N ASP A 274 16.23 0.84 -10.54
CA ASP A 274 17.17 1.00 -9.42
C ASP A 274 16.49 1.77 -8.28
N PRO A 275 16.38 1.18 -7.07
CA PRO A 275 15.78 1.84 -5.92
C PRO A 275 16.34 3.21 -5.56
N ASN A 276 17.61 3.46 -5.89
CA ASN A 276 18.31 4.73 -5.67
C ASN A 276 18.26 5.66 -6.90
N GLY A 277 17.64 5.20 -8.00
CA GLY A 277 17.57 5.93 -9.24
C GLY A 277 16.48 7.02 -9.25
N PRO A 278 16.59 7.99 -10.18
CA PRO A 278 15.68 9.12 -10.25
C PRO A 278 14.24 8.70 -10.58
N ILE A 279 14.01 7.64 -11.33
CA ILE A 279 12.69 7.13 -11.69
C ILE A 279 11.98 6.56 -10.45
N CYS A 280 12.70 5.80 -9.63
CA CYS A 280 12.16 5.30 -8.36
C CYS A 280 11.92 6.44 -7.36
N ALA A 281 12.74 7.49 -7.34
CA ALA A 281 12.51 8.67 -6.52
C ALA A 281 11.19 9.39 -6.92
N ILE A 282 10.92 9.54 -8.21
CA ILE A 282 9.64 10.07 -8.71
C ILE A 282 8.49 9.17 -8.27
N MET A 283 8.63 7.86 -8.42
CA MET A 283 7.61 6.90 -8.00
C MET A 283 7.27 7.02 -6.51
N VAL A 284 8.30 7.14 -5.65
CA VAL A 284 8.12 7.32 -4.21
C VAL A 284 7.40 8.64 -3.91
N ALA A 285 7.83 9.74 -4.54
CA ALA A 285 7.19 11.05 -4.35
C ALA A 285 5.70 11.05 -4.75
N LEU A 286 5.38 10.44 -5.90
CA LEU A 286 4.00 10.28 -6.37
C LEU A 286 3.15 9.44 -5.42
N TYR A 287 3.68 8.34 -4.94
CA TYR A 287 2.98 7.46 -4.01
C TYR A 287 2.67 8.19 -2.70
N ILE A 288 3.67 8.85 -2.09
CA ILE A 288 3.52 9.50 -0.78
C ILE A 288 2.45 10.59 -0.81
N THR A 289 2.30 11.32 -1.91
CA THR A 289 1.25 12.34 -2.04
C THR A 289 -0.17 11.75 -2.01
N GLN A 290 -0.31 10.45 -2.26
CA GLN A 290 -1.60 9.74 -2.35
C GLN A 290 -1.77 8.67 -1.26
N ASP A 291 -0.76 8.44 -0.43
CA ASP A 291 -0.75 7.41 0.61
C ASP A 291 -1.90 7.54 1.61
N SER A 292 -2.30 8.77 1.92
CA SER A 292 -3.48 9.06 2.76
C SER A 292 -4.74 8.37 2.25
N PHE A 293 -5.02 8.47 0.96
CA PHE A 293 -6.23 7.89 0.34
C PHE A 293 -6.11 6.37 0.22
N GLY A 294 -4.92 5.87 -0.12
CA GLY A 294 -4.61 4.44 -0.14
C GLY A 294 -4.82 3.79 1.22
N THR A 295 -4.29 4.41 2.28
CA THR A 295 -4.45 3.95 3.66
C THR A 295 -5.91 3.98 4.11
N ALA A 296 -6.64 5.04 3.78
CA ALA A 296 -8.07 5.12 4.10
C ALA A 296 -8.89 4.03 3.38
N CYS A 297 -8.51 3.66 2.16
CA CYS A 297 -9.09 2.53 1.42
C CYS A 297 -8.75 1.19 2.08
N ASN A 298 -7.50 0.97 2.51
CA ASN A 298 -7.09 -0.24 3.24
C ASN A 298 -7.93 -0.44 4.49
N VAL A 299 -7.94 0.56 5.37
CA VAL A 299 -8.67 0.54 6.66
C VAL A 299 -10.18 0.32 6.48
N SER A 300 -10.76 0.90 5.43
CA SER A 300 -12.19 0.70 5.13
C SER A 300 -12.48 -0.73 4.70
N GLY A 301 -11.61 -1.31 3.88
CA GLY A 301 -11.73 -2.71 3.46
C GLY A 301 -11.52 -3.70 4.60
N ASP A 302 -10.70 -3.38 5.60
CA ASP A 302 -10.51 -4.21 6.80
C ASP A 302 -11.85 -4.42 7.52
N ASN A 303 -12.64 -3.36 7.65
CA ASN A 303 -13.97 -3.45 8.27
C ASN A 303 -14.96 -4.25 7.41
N ALA A 304 -14.95 -4.05 6.09
CA ALA A 304 -15.78 -4.85 5.18
C ALA A 304 -15.45 -6.36 5.31
N ILE A 305 -14.16 -6.71 5.41
CA ILE A 305 -13.71 -8.08 5.67
C ILE A 305 -14.19 -8.55 7.05
N GLY A 306 -14.10 -7.71 8.08
CA GLY A 306 -14.61 -8.02 9.42
C GLY A 306 -16.08 -8.43 9.42
N VAL A 307 -16.93 -7.70 8.69
CA VAL A 307 -18.36 -8.03 8.53
C VAL A 307 -18.57 -9.37 7.82
N ILE A 308 -17.78 -9.65 6.78
CA ILE A 308 -17.86 -10.94 6.06
C ILE A 308 -17.46 -12.08 6.98
N VAL A 309 -16.33 -11.95 7.70
CA VAL A 309 -15.84 -12.97 8.63
C VAL A 309 -16.83 -13.22 9.76
N GLU A 310 -17.40 -12.18 10.35
CA GLU A 310 -18.48 -12.30 11.36
C GLU A 310 -19.65 -13.12 10.84
N THR A 311 -20.10 -12.80 9.62
CA THR A 311 -21.25 -13.49 9.02
C THR A 311 -20.97 -14.97 8.79
N ILE A 312 -19.75 -15.29 8.30
CA ILE A 312 -19.32 -16.68 8.08
C ILE A 312 -19.21 -17.41 9.43
N TYR A 313 -18.60 -16.77 10.44
CA TYR A 313 -18.44 -17.33 11.77
C TYR A 313 -19.80 -17.68 12.40
N GLN A 314 -20.75 -16.74 12.38
CA GLN A 314 -22.09 -16.96 12.93
C GLN A 314 -22.86 -18.06 12.19
N LYS A 315 -22.71 -18.14 10.86
CA LYS A 315 -23.43 -19.10 10.02
C LYS A 315 -22.92 -20.53 10.15
N PHE A 316 -21.61 -20.73 10.22
CA PHE A 316 -21.00 -22.05 10.10
C PHE A 316 -20.41 -22.59 11.39
N ILE A 317 -19.93 -21.73 12.30
CA ILE A 317 -19.23 -22.15 13.52
C ILE A 317 -20.15 -22.05 14.74
N ASN A 318 -20.79 -20.90 14.94
CA ASN A 318 -21.61 -20.69 16.15
C ASN A 318 -22.90 -21.53 16.16
N LYS A 319 -23.49 -21.82 14.99
CA LYS A 319 -24.65 -22.73 14.90
C LYS A 319 -24.30 -24.18 15.24
N SER A 320 -23.08 -24.62 14.99
CA SER A 320 -22.62 -25.97 15.36
C SER A 320 -22.51 -26.16 16.88
N SER A 321 -22.20 -25.07 17.62
CA SER A 321 -22.08 -25.10 19.09
C SER A 321 -23.44 -25.03 19.81
N ALA A 322 -24.50 -24.63 19.13
CA ALA A 322 -25.86 -24.57 19.71
C ALA A 322 -26.68 -25.89 19.48
N SER A 323 -26.11 -26.85 18.76
CA SER A 323 -26.73 -28.15 18.42
C SER A 323 -26.05 -29.34 19.15
N VAL A 324 -25.21 -29.09 20.12
CA VAL A 324 -24.61 -30.06 21.07
C VAL A 324 -25.05 -29.70 22.47
#